data_a6955db3c5f9ecd069aae01c60af64d9
#
_entry.id   a6955db3c5f9ecd069aae01c60af64d9
#
_cell.length_a   1.000
_cell.length_b   1.000
_cell.length_c   1.000
_cell.angle_alpha   90.00
_cell.angle_beta   90.00
_cell.angle_gamma   90.00
#
_symmetry.space_group_name_H-M   'P 1'
#
loop_
_entity.id
_entity.type
_entity.pdbx_description
1 polymer ?
#
loop_
_entity_poly.entity_id
_entity_poly.type
_entity_poly.pdbx_seq_one_letter_code
_entity_poly.pdbx_strand_id
1 'polypeptide(L)'
;MLFAGKLALKIVAMIKQLTLYSTSNCHLCELAYALLMPLAVGFKHTVIDIADDEALLAQYGLRIPVLHRNDSKTELNWPFNQTDIVEFLK
;
A
#
# COMPACT_ATOMS: atom_id res chain seq x y z
N MET A 1 8.86 -31.81 -3.21
CA MET A 1 9.70 -30.77 -2.59
C MET A 1 9.99 -29.62 -3.52
N LEU A 2 10.53 -29.87 -4.68
CA LEU A 2 10.80 -28.82 -5.67
C LEU A 2 9.52 -28.12 -6.14
N PHE A 3 8.43 -28.86 -6.22
CA PHE A 3 7.13 -28.30 -6.63
C PHE A 3 6.51 -27.40 -5.56
N ALA A 4 6.76 -27.70 -4.28
CA ALA A 4 6.24 -26.90 -3.19
C ALA A 4 6.81 -25.47 -3.22
N GLY A 5 8.10 -25.32 -3.57
CA GLY A 5 8.72 -24.02 -3.71
C GLY A 5 8.13 -23.18 -4.83
N LYS A 6 7.86 -23.80 -5.97
CA LYS A 6 7.22 -23.11 -7.11
C LYS A 6 5.78 -22.70 -6.79
N LEU A 7 5.04 -23.57 -6.11
CA LEU A 7 3.68 -23.27 -5.68
C LEU A 7 3.66 -22.11 -4.69
N ALA A 8 4.58 -22.11 -3.73
CA ALA A 8 4.69 -21.04 -2.74
C ALA A 8 4.98 -19.69 -3.40
N LEU A 9 5.91 -19.65 -4.37
CA LEU A 9 6.22 -18.44 -5.12
C LEU A 9 5.02 -17.94 -5.93
N LYS A 10 4.29 -18.85 -6.55
CA LYS A 10 3.11 -18.52 -7.33
C LYS A 10 2.00 -17.97 -6.45
N ILE A 11 1.79 -18.58 -5.28
CA ILE A 11 0.78 -18.11 -4.31
C ILE A 11 1.15 -16.72 -3.81
N VAL A 12 2.41 -16.48 -3.46
CA VAL A 12 2.89 -15.18 -3.00
C VAL A 12 2.67 -14.12 -4.09
N ALA A 13 2.96 -14.44 -5.35
CA ALA A 13 2.75 -13.52 -6.47
C ALA A 13 1.27 -13.19 -6.70
N MET A 14 0.36 -14.11 -6.30
CA MET A 14 -1.08 -13.91 -6.44
C MET A 14 -1.70 -13.19 -5.25
N ILE A 15 -1.00 -13.06 -4.12
CA ILE A 15 -1.49 -12.34 -2.95
C ILE A 15 -1.50 -10.86 -3.28
N LYS A 16 -2.66 -10.25 -3.16
CA LYS A 16 -2.83 -8.81 -3.36
C LYS A 16 -2.28 -8.08 -2.14
N GLN A 17 -1.30 -7.24 -2.37
CA GLN A 17 -0.62 -6.50 -1.32
C GLN A 17 -0.75 -5.00 -1.55
N LEU A 18 -0.99 -4.29 -0.46
CA LEU A 18 -1.05 -2.84 -0.43
C LEU A 18 0.08 -2.30 0.44
N THR A 19 0.69 -1.23 0.01
CA THR A 19 1.67 -0.49 0.80
C THR A 19 1.16 0.94 0.96
N LEU A 20 1.04 1.39 2.19
CA LEU A 20 0.73 2.79 2.48
C LEU A 20 2.04 3.48 2.86
N TYR A 21 2.53 4.36 2.01
CA TYR A 21 3.71 5.17 2.30
C TYR A 21 3.30 6.35 3.17
N SER A 22 3.96 6.49 4.30
CA SER A 22 3.56 7.37 5.40
C SER A 22 4.79 7.88 6.13
N THR A 23 4.59 8.67 7.16
CA THR A 23 5.61 8.99 8.15
C THR A 23 4.95 9.23 9.50
N SER A 24 5.76 9.24 10.58
CA SER A 24 5.25 9.53 11.93
C SER A 24 4.75 10.97 12.00
N ASN A 25 3.79 11.23 12.91
CA ASN A 25 3.18 12.54 13.12
C ASN A 25 2.54 13.15 11.86
N CYS A 26 2.05 12.30 10.97
CA CYS A 26 1.37 12.74 9.75
C CYS A 26 -0.14 12.53 9.90
N HIS A 27 -0.86 13.61 10.16
CA HIS A 27 -2.31 13.56 10.35
C HIS A 27 -3.05 13.04 9.11
N LEU A 28 -2.63 13.47 7.92
CA LEU A 28 -3.23 13.01 6.67
C LEU A 28 -3.00 11.52 6.46
N CYS A 29 -1.84 11.00 6.87
CA CYS A 29 -1.53 9.58 6.79
C CYS A 29 -2.41 8.77 7.74
N GLU A 30 -2.69 9.30 8.92
CA GLU A 30 -3.61 8.68 9.87
C GLU A 30 -5.03 8.60 9.30
N LEU A 31 -5.49 9.67 8.65
CA LEU A 31 -6.78 9.69 7.99
C LEU A 31 -6.85 8.67 6.86
N ALA A 32 -5.80 8.59 6.06
CA ALA A 32 -5.72 7.63 4.96
C ALA A 32 -5.79 6.18 5.48
N TYR A 33 -5.06 5.90 6.55
CA TYR A 33 -5.08 4.59 7.19
C TYR A 33 -6.49 4.23 7.69
N ALA A 34 -7.15 5.17 8.35
CA ALA A 34 -8.49 4.96 8.89
C ALA A 34 -9.52 4.69 7.78
N LEU A 35 -9.39 5.38 6.64
CA LEU A 35 -10.25 5.14 5.48
C LEU A 35 -9.98 3.78 4.83
N LEU A 36 -8.72 3.36 4.80
CA LEU A 36 -8.31 2.14 4.12
C LEU A 36 -8.71 0.87 4.89
N MET A 37 -8.54 0.86 6.19
CA MET A 37 -8.67 -0.35 7.01
C MET A 37 -9.98 -1.11 6.80
N PRO A 38 -11.17 -0.49 6.87
CA PRO A 38 -12.41 -1.24 6.69
C PRO A 38 -12.60 -1.76 5.25
N LEU A 39 -11.87 -1.22 4.29
CA LEU A 39 -12.03 -1.55 2.87
C LEU A 39 -10.99 -2.56 2.36
N ALA A 40 -9.90 -2.75 3.09
CA ALA A 40 -8.78 -3.58 2.66
C ALA A 40 -8.94 -5.06 2.99
N VAL A 41 -10.15 -5.52 3.22
CA VAL A 41 -10.45 -6.91 3.51
C VAL A 41 -10.02 -7.78 2.31
N GLY A 42 -9.26 -8.83 2.59
CA GLY A 42 -8.72 -9.69 1.55
C GLY A 42 -7.39 -9.23 0.96
N PHE A 43 -6.90 -8.06 1.36
CA PHE A 43 -5.57 -7.57 0.99
C PHE A 43 -4.63 -7.66 2.18
N LYS A 44 -3.40 -8.09 1.91
CA LYS A 44 -2.32 -7.92 2.87
C LYS A 44 -1.85 -6.46 2.76
N HIS A 45 -1.71 -5.78 3.89
CA HIS A 45 -1.31 -4.37 3.88
C HIS A 45 -0.13 -4.12 4.81
N THR A 46 0.70 -3.17 4.44
CA THR A 46 1.87 -2.75 5.19
C THR A 46 1.95 -1.24 5.15
N VAL A 47 2.28 -0.63 6.28
CA VAL A 47 2.58 0.80 6.35
C VAL A 47 4.09 0.95 6.39
N ILE A 48 4.64 1.74 5.49
CA ILE A 48 6.08 2.00 5.42
C ILE A 48 6.34 3.46 5.74
N ASP A 49 7.16 3.70 6.76
CA ASP A 49 7.66 5.03 7.08
C ASP A 49 8.79 5.38 6.14
N ILE A 50 8.66 6.48 5.42
CA ILE A 50 9.65 6.90 4.42
C ILE A 50 10.79 7.74 5.01
N ALA A 51 10.69 8.12 6.29
CA ALA A 51 11.59 9.12 6.89
C ALA A 51 13.07 8.71 6.87
N ASP A 52 13.36 7.42 7.03
CA ASP A 52 14.73 6.93 7.13
C ASP A 52 15.27 6.34 5.83
N ASP A 53 14.58 6.53 4.72
CA ASP A 53 14.98 5.99 3.42
C ASP A 53 15.07 7.12 2.40
N GLU A 54 16.28 7.45 1.97
CA GLU A 54 16.51 8.56 1.05
C GLU A 54 15.79 8.38 -0.28
N ALA A 55 15.74 7.15 -0.80
CA ALA A 55 15.06 6.87 -2.06
C ALA A 55 13.56 7.07 -1.94
N LEU A 56 12.97 6.62 -0.84
CA LEU A 56 11.54 6.80 -0.59
C LEU A 56 11.19 8.27 -0.33
N LEU A 57 12.06 9.00 0.39
CA LEU A 57 11.88 10.43 0.59
C LEU A 57 11.89 11.18 -0.74
N ALA A 58 12.81 10.84 -1.62
CA ALA A 58 12.89 11.47 -2.94
C ALA A 58 11.64 11.19 -3.77
N GLN A 59 11.12 9.98 -3.69
CA GLN A 59 9.96 9.57 -4.49
C GLN A 59 8.62 10.02 -3.90
N TYR A 60 8.46 9.94 -2.58
CA TYR A 60 7.17 10.13 -1.93
C TYR A 60 7.10 11.30 -0.94
N GLY A 61 8.22 11.94 -0.64
CA GLY A 61 8.30 12.92 0.45
C GLY A 61 7.29 14.05 0.40
N LEU A 62 6.92 14.50 -0.81
CA LEU A 62 5.94 15.57 -0.99
C LEU A 62 4.54 15.05 -1.32
N ARG A 63 4.37 13.74 -1.38
CA ARG A 63 3.12 13.13 -1.84
C ARG A 63 2.39 12.28 -0.81
N ILE A 64 3.05 11.94 0.32
CA ILE A 64 2.42 11.09 1.35
C ILE A 64 1.15 11.73 1.89
N PRO A 65 0.13 10.92 2.22
CA PRO A 65 0.07 9.46 2.09
C PRO A 65 -0.12 8.99 0.64
N VAL A 66 0.57 7.93 0.26
CA VAL A 66 0.42 7.30 -1.06
C VAL A 66 0.09 5.83 -0.85
N LEU A 67 -0.96 5.36 -1.49
CA LEU A 67 -1.33 3.95 -1.46
C LEU A 67 -0.81 3.29 -2.73
N HIS A 68 -0.02 2.24 -2.56
CA HIS A 68 0.59 1.49 -3.66
C HIS A 68 0.04 0.08 -3.68
N ARG A 69 -0.36 -0.37 -4.86
CA ARG A 69 -0.84 -1.73 -5.06
C ARG A 69 0.24 -2.54 -5.76
N ASN A 70 0.75 -3.57 -5.08
CA ASN A 70 1.92 -4.32 -5.54
C ASN A 70 1.63 -5.21 -6.74
N ASP A 71 0.42 -5.77 -6.84
CA ASP A 71 0.07 -6.68 -7.93
C ASP A 71 -0.04 -5.97 -9.30
N SER A 72 -0.53 -4.75 -9.31
CA SER A 72 -0.70 -3.96 -10.54
C SER A 72 0.35 -2.86 -10.69
N LYS A 73 1.13 -2.60 -9.64
CA LYS A 73 2.13 -1.51 -9.58
C LYS A 73 1.52 -0.14 -9.85
N THR A 74 0.30 0.05 -9.39
CA THR A 74 -0.42 1.32 -9.49
C THR A 74 -0.45 2.03 -8.14
N GLU A 75 -0.67 3.33 -8.18
CA GLU A 75 -0.68 4.18 -6.98
C GLU A 75 -1.92 5.05 -6.94
N LEU A 76 -2.40 5.30 -5.72
CA LEU A 76 -3.47 6.24 -5.45
C LEU A 76 -2.91 7.34 -4.56
N ASN A 77 -2.95 8.57 -5.05
CA ASN A 77 -2.40 9.73 -4.37
C ASN A 77 -3.45 10.44 -3.50
N TRP A 78 -3.00 10.98 -2.39
CA TRP A 78 -3.83 11.83 -1.55
C TRP A 78 -4.15 13.16 -2.24
N PRO A 79 -5.34 13.73 -2.10
CA PRO A 79 -6.43 13.20 -1.28
C PRO A 79 -7.26 12.13 -1.99
N PHE A 80 -7.69 11.14 -1.24
CA PHE A 80 -8.63 10.14 -1.74
C PHE A 80 -9.73 9.91 -0.70
N ASN A 81 -10.89 9.51 -1.19
CA ASN A 81 -12.04 9.18 -0.36
C ASN A 81 -12.33 7.67 -0.43
N GLN A 82 -13.38 7.26 0.26
CA GLN A 82 -13.80 5.86 0.29
C GLN A 82 -14.08 5.31 -1.12
N THR A 83 -14.75 6.08 -1.96
CA THR A 83 -15.08 5.68 -3.33
C THR A 83 -13.81 5.46 -4.16
N ASP A 84 -12.83 6.35 -4.01
CA ASP A 84 -11.55 6.24 -4.71
C ASP A 84 -10.83 4.95 -4.31
N ILE A 85 -10.84 4.62 -3.02
CA ILE A 85 -10.22 3.39 -2.53
C ILE A 85 -10.94 2.16 -3.09
N VAL A 86 -12.26 2.12 -3.04
CA VAL A 86 -13.05 0.99 -3.56
C VAL A 86 -12.72 0.75 -5.03
N GLU A 87 -12.68 1.81 -5.83
CA GLU A 87 -12.33 1.73 -7.25
C GLU A 87 -10.91 1.21 -7.46
N PHE A 88 -9.97 1.71 -6.65
CA PHE A 88 -8.57 1.32 -6.71
C PHE A 88 -8.36 -0.16 -6.37
N LEU A 89 -9.18 -0.71 -5.48
CA LEU A 89 -9.06 -2.09 -5.02
C LEU A 89 -9.74 -3.12 -5.95
N LYS A 90 -10.44 -2.68 -6.98
CA LYS A 90 -11.10 -3.58 -7.95
C LYS A 90 -10.13 -4.42 -8.80
#